data_9e80b7d6d7e7cbee24299647d3adcf72
#
_entry.id   9e80b7d6d7e7cbee24299647d3adcf72
#
_cell.length_a   1.000
_cell.length_b   1.000
_cell.length_c   1.000
_cell.angle_alpha   90.00
_cell.angle_beta   90.00
_cell.angle_gamma   90.00
#
_symmetry.space_group_name_H-M   'P 1'
#
loop_
_entity.id
_entity.type
_entity.pdbx_description
1 polymer ?
#
loop_
_entity_poly.entity_id
_entity_poly.type
_entity_poly.pdbx_seq_one_letter_code
_entity_poly.pdbx_strand_id
1 'polypeptide(L)'
;LTGSDTPDELDLNPPAPLDKLSPAYPARAAWGTVQSLRAWQSDALQQYFASDPRDFLAVATPGAGKTTFALTIAAELLSRRVIDRITIVAPTEHLKTQWAEAAARVGIPIDPAYSGGKGKTSNDFIGIAVTYAGVATNPLAMRIRTERFKTLVILDEIHHAGDALSWGDAVREAFEPARRRLALTGTPFRSDINPIPFVTYAPGDDGVPRSAADYTYGYGHALRDHVVRPVLFWAYGGDLQWRTRAGDEVSARLGEPLTKDMAAHALRTALDPGGEWIAAVLAAADKRLTEVRKNVHDAGGLVIATDQDSARAYAAVLASISGEKPVVVLSDEKSSSKRIAKFAAGDARWMVAVRMVSEGVDVPRLAVGVYATTISTPLFFAQAVGRFVRARTRGETASIFLPSAASLLGFASEMEVERDHVLGRKVADEGDIFAAEDAMMARAQAGETAMAEEALVPFEALGSQATFAHVLYDGAEFGHAGEVHVGSEEEMDFLGIPGLLEPDQVRSLLQNRQKQGRERKAGGAALSIQPDPEPDVIAHERLAILRRELNGLVAAWNHRTGQPHGVTHAALRKECGGPAAATATAGQLQARIDKVREWATRKSS
;
A
#
# COMPACT_ATOMS: atom_id res chain seq x y z
N LEU A 1 -70.04 -36.35 3.65
CA LEU A 1 -69.28 -36.83 2.54
C LEU A 1 -68.54 -35.69 1.88
N THR A 2 -67.32 -35.51 2.08
CA THR A 2 -66.24 -34.74 1.54
C THR A 2 -65.56 -33.87 2.63
N GLY A 3 -64.62 -34.53 3.32
CA GLY A 3 -63.63 -33.80 4.13
C GLY A 3 -62.59 -33.24 3.21
N SER A 4 -62.31 -31.94 3.32
CA SER A 4 -61.12 -31.30 2.78
C SER A 4 -60.23 -30.97 3.96
N ASP A 5 -59.22 -31.77 4.19
CA ASP A 5 -58.11 -31.47 5.07
C ASP A 5 -57.32 -30.34 4.45
N THR A 6 -57.41 -29.15 5.02
CA THR A 6 -56.43 -28.06 4.81
C THR A 6 -55.29 -28.27 5.81
N PRO A 7 -54.03 -28.19 5.38
CA PRO A 7 -52.90 -28.28 6.30
C PRO A 7 -52.88 -27.07 7.21
N ASP A 8 -52.65 -27.33 8.51
CA ASP A 8 -52.41 -26.35 9.56
C ASP A 8 -51.47 -25.22 9.12
N GLU A 9 -51.95 -23.99 9.13
CA GLU A 9 -51.14 -22.80 9.12
C GLU A 9 -50.27 -22.81 10.38
N LEU A 10 -48.97 -23.00 10.19
CA LEU A 10 -47.98 -22.77 11.23
C LEU A 10 -48.08 -21.31 11.68
N ASP A 11 -48.61 -21.15 12.90
CA ASP A 11 -48.70 -19.87 13.60
C ASP A 11 -47.28 -19.33 13.87
N LEU A 12 -46.74 -18.62 12.90
CA LEU A 12 -45.48 -17.89 13.05
C LEU A 12 -45.73 -16.69 13.94
N ASN A 13 -45.57 -16.87 15.24
CA ASN A 13 -45.46 -15.75 16.18
C ASN A 13 -44.45 -14.74 15.62
N PRO A 14 -44.78 -13.44 15.53
CA PRO A 14 -43.85 -12.46 15.05
C PRO A 14 -42.57 -12.50 15.91
N PRO A 15 -41.38 -12.55 15.30
CA PRO A 15 -40.15 -12.62 16.07
C PRO A 15 -40.07 -11.41 17.01
N ALA A 16 -39.55 -11.65 18.22
CA ALA A 16 -39.26 -10.57 19.18
C ALA A 16 -38.50 -9.43 18.51
N PRO A 17 -38.72 -8.17 18.88
CA PRO A 17 -38.08 -7.04 18.22
C PRO A 17 -36.57 -7.26 18.14
N LEU A 18 -36.05 -7.40 16.93
CA LEU A 18 -34.63 -7.71 16.64
C LEU A 18 -33.66 -6.73 17.32
N ASP A 19 -34.11 -5.52 17.55
CA ASP A 19 -33.34 -4.45 18.20
C ASP A 19 -33.00 -4.72 19.68
N LYS A 20 -33.73 -5.61 20.34
CA LYS A 20 -33.48 -5.99 21.73
C LYS A 20 -32.56 -7.18 21.91
N LEU A 21 -32.23 -7.88 20.83
CA LEU A 21 -31.34 -9.03 20.86
C LEU A 21 -29.88 -8.60 20.73
N SER A 22 -28.98 -9.35 21.38
CA SER A 22 -27.53 -9.16 21.19
C SER A 22 -27.17 -9.25 19.70
N PRO A 23 -26.22 -8.45 19.20
CA PRO A 23 -25.69 -8.59 17.83
C PRO A 23 -25.24 -10.02 17.47
N ALA A 24 -24.79 -10.78 18.46
CA ALA A 24 -24.37 -12.18 18.30
C ALA A 24 -25.53 -13.19 18.38
N TYR A 25 -26.75 -12.77 18.65
CA TYR A 25 -27.88 -13.68 18.81
C TYR A 25 -28.40 -14.18 17.46
N PRO A 26 -28.53 -15.51 17.23
CA PRO A 26 -28.88 -16.07 15.91
C PRO A 26 -30.18 -15.55 15.31
N ALA A 27 -31.21 -15.32 16.16
CA ALA A 27 -32.53 -14.84 15.73
C ALA A 27 -32.56 -13.35 15.35
N ARG A 28 -31.47 -12.60 15.56
CA ARG A 28 -31.40 -11.17 15.20
C ARG A 28 -31.34 -10.92 13.70
N ALA A 29 -30.76 -11.85 12.94
CA ALA A 29 -30.70 -11.75 11.50
C ALA A 29 -31.17 -13.06 10.87
N ALA A 30 -32.00 -12.97 9.84
CA ALA A 30 -32.41 -14.14 9.07
C ALA A 30 -31.23 -14.66 8.24
N TRP A 31 -31.13 -15.97 8.09
CA TRP A 31 -30.17 -16.61 7.21
C TRP A 31 -30.36 -16.09 5.78
N GLY A 32 -29.25 -15.76 5.11
CA GLY A 32 -29.28 -15.35 3.71
C GLY A 32 -29.71 -13.90 3.47
N THR A 33 -29.65 -13.02 4.48
CA THR A 33 -30.01 -11.60 4.36
C THR A 33 -29.07 -10.75 3.50
N VAL A 34 -28.08 -11.33 2.86
CA VAL A 34 -27.28 -10.66 1.81
C VAL A 34 -28.19 -10.49 0.60
N GLN A 35 -28.73 -9.29 0.40
CA GLN A 35 -29.74 -8.98 -0.61
C GLN A 35 -29.27 -9.20 -2.05
N SER A 36 -27.96 -9.06 -2.33
CA SER A 36 -27.37 -9.44 -3.61
C SER A 36 -25.86 -9.68 -3.47
N LEU A 37 -25.38 -10.78 -4.03
CA LEU A 37 -23.96 -11.03 -4.20
C LEU A 37 -23.44 -10.25 -5.42
N ARG A 38 -22.20 -9.83 -5.38
CA ARG A 38 -21.49 -9.32 -6.56
C ARG A 38 -21.22 -10.49 -7.52
N ALA A 39 -21.10 -10.21 -8.80
CA ALA A 39 -20.88 -11.23 -9.83
C ALA A 39 -19.72 -12.17 -9.46
N TRP A 40 -18.56 -11.62 -9.12
CA TRP A 40 -17.39 -12.41 -8.73
C TRP A 40 -17.64 -13.31 -7.52
N GLN A 41 -18.43 -12.84 -6.53
CA GLN A 41 -18.77 -13.65 -5.35
C GLN A 41 -19.64 -14.85 -5.75
N SER A 42 -20.58 -14.64 -6.65
CA SER A 42 -21.43 -15.71 -7.17
C SER A 42 -20.61 -16.74 -7.94
N ASP A 43 -19.70 -16.30 -8.80
CA ASP A 43 -18.82 -17.17 -9.58
C ASP A 43 -17.87 -17.95 -8.67
N ALA A 44 -17.23 -17.28 -7.71
CA ALA A 44 -16.35 -17.93 -6.73
C ALA A 44 -17.09 -18.92 -5.84
N LEU A 45 -18.34 -18.64 -5.45
CA LEU A 45 -19.19 -19.57 -4.71
C LEU A 45 -19.55 -20.80 -5.56
N GLN A 46 -19.90 -20.60 -6.82
CA GLN A 46 -20.17 -21.71 -7.74
C GLN A 46 -18.95 -22.61 -7.87
N GLN A 47 -17.76 -22.04 -8.06
CA GLN A 47 -16.50 -22.78 -8.14
C GLN A 47 -16.20 -23.53 -6.83
N TYR A 48 -16.37 -22.87 -5.68
CA TYR A 48 -16.15 -23.46 -4.36
C TYR A 48 -17.03 -24.71 -4.15
N PHE A 49 -18.33 -24.60 -4.42
CA PHE A 49 -19.26 -25.72 -4.21
C PHE A 49 -19.18 -26.80 -5.30
N ALA A 50 -18.67 -26.48 -6.49
CA ALA A 50 -18.42 -27.45 -7.54
C ALA A 50 -17.17 -28.29 -7.25
N SER A 51 -16.11 -27.70 -6.72
CA SER A 51 -14.86 -28.38 -6.39
C SER A 51 -14.88 -29.07 -5.03
N ASP A 52 -15.79 -28.71 -4.13
CA ASP A 52 -15.90 -29.19 -2.74
C ASP A 52 -14.55 -29.28 -2.00
N PRO A 53 -13.73 -28.21 -2.00
CA PRO A 53 -12.35 -28.27 -1.59
C PRO A 53 -12.21 -28.33 -0.07
N ARG A 54 -11.14 -28.96 0.43
CA ARG A 54 -10.75 -28.85 1.83
C ARG A 54 -10.10 -27.49 2.10
N ASP A 55 -9.23 -27.07 1.20
CA ASP A 55 -8.51 -25.80 1.20
C ASP A 55 -8.94 -24.96 0.00
N PHE A 56 -9.21 -23.69 0.21
CA PHE A 56 -9.57 -22.76 -0.84
C PHE A 56 -8.93 -21.39 -0.58
N LEU A 57 -8.14 -20.94 -1.53
CA LEU A 57 -7.52 -19.60 -1.51
C LEU A 57 -8.30 -18.66 -2.43
N ALA A 58 -8.94 -17.65 -1.85
CA ALA A 58 -9.55 -16.55 -2.58
C ALA A 58 -8.69 -15.30 -2.47
N VAL A 59 -8.14 -14.86 -3.59
CA VAL A 59 -7.44 -13.59 -3.73
C VAL A 59 -8.44 -12.57 -4.26
N ALA A 60 -8.75 -11.54 -3.47
CA ALA A 60 -9.67 -10.49 -3.90
C ALA A 60 -9.23 -9.13 -3.37
N THR A 61 -9.19 -8.13 -4.25
CA THR A 61 -8.72 -6.77 -3.92
C THR A 61 -9.40 -6.22 -2.66
N PRO A 62 -8.76 -5.34 -1.88
CA PRO A 62 -9.42 -4.63 -0.79
C PRO A 62 -10.73 -3.96 -1.25
N GLY A 63 -11.78 -4.02 -0.43
CA GLY A 63 -13.09 -3.47 -0.81
C GLY A 63 -13.96 -4.38 -1.70
N ALA A 64 -13.44 -5.49 -2.22
CA ALA A 64 -14.19 -6.42 -3.05
C ALA A 64 -15.33 -7.17 -2.31
N GLY A 65 -15.30 -7.23 -0.96
CA GLY A 65 -16.33 -7.88 -0.15
C GLY A 65 -15.99 -9.32 0.25
N LYS A 66 -14.72 -9.63 0.51
CA LYS A 66 -14.22 -10.94 0.99
C LYS A 66 -15.01 -11.48 2.17
N THR A 67 -15.34 -10.62 3.14
CA THR A 67 -16.11 -11.00 4.34
C THR A 67 -17.49 -11.54 3.99
N THR A 68 -18.22 -10.89 3.08
CA THR A 68 -19.54 -11.36 2.62
C THR A 68 -19.43 -12.72 1.94
N PHE A 69 -18.45 -12.89 1.05
CA PHE A 69 -18.17 -14.15 0.38
C PHE A 69 -17.93 -15.29 1.39
N ALA A 70 -17.03 -15.09 2.34
CA ALA A 70 -16.69 -16.11 3.34
C ALA A 70 -17.87 -16.44 4.27
N LEU A 71 -18.64 -15.45 4.69
CA LEU A 71 -19.81 -15.68 5.53
C LEU A 71 -20.94 -16.38 4.77
N THR A 72 -21.07 -16.17 3.46
CA THR A 72 -22.01 -16.91 2.61
C THR A 72 -21.61 -18.39 2.52
N ILE A 73 -20.32 -18.68 2.31
CA ILE A 73 -19.82 -20.08 2.38
C ILE A 73 -20.11 -20.68 3.74
N ALA A 74 -19.81 -19.97 4.82
CA ALA A 74 -20.01 -20.45 6.19
C ALA A 74 -21.50 -20.78 6.45
N ALA A 75 -22.42 -19.89 6.06
CA ALA A 75 -23.85 -20.08 6.20
C ALA A 75 -24.33 -21.33 5.45
N GLU A 76 -23.91 -21.50 4.20
CA GLU A 76 -24.29 -22.63 3.37
C GLU A 76 -23.74 -23.95 3.89
N LEU A 77 -22.47 -23.99 4.34
CA LEU A 77 -21.86 -25.18 4.93
C LEU A 77 -22.53 -25.60 6.25
N LEU A 78 -22.95 -24.61 7.06
CA LEU A 78 -23.73 -24.86 8.28
C LEU A 78 -25.11 -25.42 7.94
N SER A 79 -25.83 -24.87 6.96
CA SER A 79 -27.15 -25.31 6.54
C SER A 79 -27.12 -26.76 6.01
N ARG A 80 -26.07 -27.08 5.26
CA ARG A 80 -25.82 -28.45 4.74
C ARG A 80 -25.25 -29.42 5.78
N ARG A 81 -24.99 -28.99 7.00
CA ARG A 81 -24.34 -29.75 8.08
C ARG A 81 -22.98 -30.35 7.71
N VAL A 82 -22.29 -29.72 6.78
CA VAL A 82 -20.89 -30.05 6.42
C VAL A 82 -19.94 -29.65 7.56
N ILE A 83 -20.28 -28.57 8.25
CA ILE A 83 -19.56 -28.04 9.40
C ILE A 83 -20.52 -27.82 10.59
N ASP A 84 -19.96 -27.83 11.80
CA ASP A 84 -20.69 -27.58 13.06
C ASP A 84 -20.17 -26.32 13.76
N ARG A 85 -18.93 -25.90 13.47
CA ARG A 85 -18.25 -24.79 14.13
C ARG A 85 -17.45 -23.95 13.14
N ILE A 86 -17.23 -22.69 13.51
CA ILE A 86 -16.43 -21.74 12.74
C ILE A 86 -15.31 -21.20 13.64
N THR A 87 -14.12 -21.09 13.09
CA THR A 87 -13.00 -20.34 13.67
C THR A 87 -12.55 -19.31 12.66
N ILE A 88 -12.58 -18.03 13.05
CA ILE A 88 -12.10 -16.91 12.23
C ILE A 88 -10.77 -16.48 12.80
N VAL A 89 -9.73 -16.42 11.97
CA VAL A 89 -8.40 -15.92 12.33
C VAL A 89 -8.18 -14.61 11.60
N ALA A 90 -7.94 -13.54 12.35
CA ALA A 90 -7.77 -12.19 11.82
C ALA A 90 -6.41 -11.60 12.25
N PRO A 91 -5.83 -10.66 11.51
CA PRO A 91 -4.56 -10.03 11.88
C PRO A 91 -4.60 -9.28 13.20
N THR A 92 -5.69 -8.56 13.48
CA THR A 92 -5.79 -7.66 14.64
C THR A 92 -7.04 -7.88 15.48
N GLU A 93 -7.01 -7.41 16.74
CA GLU A 93 -8.16 -7.45 17.67
C GLU A 93 -9.37 -6.66 17.13
N HIS A 94 -9.11 -5.57 16.41
CA HIS A 94 -10.17 -4.78 15.82
C HIS A 94 -10.90 -5.54 14.71
N LEU A 95 -10.17 -6.17 13.81
CA LEU A 95 -10.74 -7.01 12.74
C LEU A 95 -11.52 -8.20 13.30
N LYS A 96 -11.04 -8.80 14.37
CA LYS A 96 -11.74 -9.87 15.08
C LYS A 96 -13.15 -9.44 15.50
N THR A 97 -13.29 -8.24 16.04
CA THR A 97 -14.59 -7.66 16.42
C THR A 97 -15.46 -7.37 15.20
N GLN A 98 -14.89 -6.78 14.15
CA GLN A 98 -15.62 -6.50 12.90
C GLN A 98 -16.13 -7.79 12.25
N TRP A 99 -15.36 -8.87 12.26
CA TRP A 99 -15.79 -10.17 11.77
C TRP A 99 -16.97 -10.72 12.57
N ALA A 100 -16.91 -10.64 13.91
CA ALA A 100 -18.01 -11.09 14.77
C ALA A 100 -19.30 -10.29 14.53
N GLU A 101 -19.20 -8.97 14.36
CA GLU A 101 -20.33 -8.12 14.03
C GLU A 101 -20.90 -8.42 12.63
N ALA A 102 -20.03 -8.65 11.64
CA ALA A 102 -20.46 -9.04 10.30
C ALA A 102 -21.17 -10.41 10.30
N ALA A 103 -20.64 -11.38 11.04
CA ALA A 103 -21.23 -12.71 11.18
C ALA A 103 -22.59 -12.64 11.90
N ALA A 104 -22.71 -11.82 12.93
CA ALA A 104 -23.97 -11.63 13.65
C ALA A 104 -25.08 -11.07 12.73
N ARG A 105 -24.75 -10.20 11.78
CA ARG A 105 -25.72 -9.66 10.81
C ARG A 105 -26.32 -10.74 9.90
N VAL A 106 -25.61 -11.84 9.67
CA VAL A 106 -26.07 -12.98 8.87
C VAL A 106 -26.49 -14.18 9.74
N GLY A 107 -26.75 -13.96 11.04
CA GLY A 107 -27.25 -14.99 11.96
C GLY A 107 -26.18 -16.00 12.42
N ILE A 108 -24.90 -15.70 12.28
CA ILE A 108 -23.79 -16.54 12.72
C ILE A 108 -23.17 -15.96 14.00
N PRO A 109 -23.49 -16.49 15.20
CA PRO A 109 -22.95 -15.95 16.45
C PRO A 109 -21.50 -16.41 16.64
N ILE A 110 -20.57 -15.45 16.62
CA ILE A 110 -19.12 -15.65 16.80
C ILE A 110 -18.69 -14.91 18.07
N ASP A 111 -17.93 -15.61 18.93
CA ASP A 111 -17.36 -15.03 20.15
C ASP A 111 -16.04 -14.28 19.83
N PRO A 112 -16.01 -12.93 19.89
CA PRO A 112 -14.80 -12.15 19.70
C PRO A 112 -13.95 -12.04 20.98
N ALA A 113 -14.50 -12.38 22.14
CA ALA A 113 -13.80 -12.27 23.42
C ALA A 113 -13.01 -13.54 23.78
N TYR A 114 -13.05 -14.56 22.91
CA TYR A 114 -12.35 -15.82 23.18
C TYR A 114 -10.84 -15.55 23.30
N SER A 115 -10.30 -15.97 24.45
CA SER A 115 -8.86 -16.02 24.72
C SER A 115 -8.46 -17.46 25.01
N GLY A 116 -7.45 -17.97 24.32
CA GLY A 116 -7.03 -19.38 24.36
C GLY A 116 -6.75 -19.99 25.75
N GLY A 117 -6.70 -19.18 26.80
CA GLY A 117 -6.51 -19.63 28.18
C GLY A 117 -7.76 -20.07 28.93
N LYS A 118 -8.96 -19.69 28.47
CA LYS A 118 -10.22 -20.04 29.18
C LYS A 118 -11.01 -21.22 28.59
N GLY A 119 -10.59 -21.78 27.48
CA GLY A 119 -11.04 -23.07 26.92
C GLY A 119 -12.53 -23.28 26.65
N LYS A 120 -13.44 -22.48 27.21
CA LYS A 120 -14.89 -22.62 27.08
C LYS A 120 -15.51 -21.37 26.46
N THR A 121 -16.19 -21.56 25.37
CA THR A 121 -17.08 -20.58 24.75
C THR A 121 -18.49 -20.80 25.28
N SER A 122 -19.31 -19.76 25.45
CA SER A 122 -20.74 -19.90 25.74
C SER A 122 -21.40 -20.76 24.67
N ASN A 123 -22.41 -21.54 25.05
CA ASN A 123 -23.19 -22.35 24.12
C ASN A 123 -23.99 -21.51 23.11
N ASP A 124 -24.12 -20.19 23.36
CA ASP A 124 -24.78 -19.25 22.45
C ASP A 124 -23.97 -18.97 21.18
N PHE A 125 -22.66 -19.29 21.19
CA PHE A 125 -21.79 -19.10 20.04
C PHE A 125 -21.51 -20.42 19.29
N ILE A 126 -21.61 -20.39 17.97
CA ILE A 126 -21.21 -21.50 17.11
C ILE A 126 -19.77 -21.36 16.61
N GLY A 127 -19.11 -20.25 16.89
CA GLY A 127 -17.74 -20.02 16.49
C GLY A 127 -17.01 -19.05 17.40
N ILE A 128 -15.72 -18.86 17.07
CA ILE A 128 -14.83 -17.94 17.75
C ILE A 128 -14.08 -17.08 16.71
N ALA A 129 -13.68 -15.88 17.11
CA ALA A 129 -12.71 -15.09 16.39
C ALA A 129 -11.43 -14.93 17.23
N VAL A 130 -10.27 -15.17 16.61
CA VAL A 130 -8.94 -15.10 17.25
C VAL A 130 -7.97 -14.34 16.37
N THR A 131 -6.85 -13.90 16.93
CA THR A 131 -5.76 -13.32 16.15
C THR A 131 -4.68 -14.37 15.84
N TYR A 132 -3.85 -14.13 14.80
CA TYR A 132 -2.69 -15.00 14.51
C TYR A 132 -1.76 -15.13 15.71
N ALA A 133 -1.48 -14.01 16.38
CA ALA A 133 -0.72 -14.02 17.64
C ALA A 133 -1.39 -14.87 18.74
N GLY A 134 -2.74 -14.79 18.84
CA GLY A 134 -3.51 -15.60 19.79
C GLY A 134 -3.43 -17.10 19.49
N VAL A 135 -3.42 -17.50 18.22
CA VAL A 135 -3.21 -18.89 17.78
C VAL A 135 -1.80 -19.34 18.15
N ALA A 136 -0.79 -18.51 17.86
CA ALA A 136 0.62 -18.83 18.14
C ALA A 136 0.92 -18.99 19.63
N THR A 137 0.16 -18.32 20.51
CA THR A 137 0.31 -18.46 21.96
C THR A 137 -0.07 -19.85 22.47
N ASN A 138 -1.06 -20.52 21.86
CA ASN A 138 -1.50 -21.85 22.29
C ASN A 138 -2.09 -22.65 21.10
N PRO A 139 -1.25 -23.09 20.16
CA PRO A 139 -1.70 -23.82 18.96
C PRO A 139 -2.34 -25.15 19.30
N LEU A 140 -1.84 -25.85 20.34
CA LEU A 140 -2.38 -27.14 20.76
C LEU A 140 -3.83 -27.04 21.25
N ALA A 141 -4.19 -26.00 22.01
CA ALA A 141 -5.57 -25.78 22.44
C ALA A 141 -6.50 -25.50 21.24
N MET A 142 -6.00 -24.79 20.25
CA MET A 142 -6.74 -24.58 18.98
C MET A 142 -6.89 -25.87 18.21
N ARG A 143 -5.84 -26.70 18.13
CA ARG A 143 -5.90 -28.03 17.51
C ARG A 143 -6.95 -28.93 18.15
N ILE A 144 -6.94 -29.09 19.49
CA ILE A 144 -7.92 -29.91 20.21
C ILE A 144 -9.36 -29.43 19.92
N ARG A 145 -9.58 -28.11 19.89
CA ARG A 145 -10.88 -27.55 19.55
C ARG A 145 -11.29 -27.87 18.10
N THR A 146 -10.36 -27.75 17.16
CA THR A 146 -10.57 -28.01 15.74
C THR A 146 -10.88 -29.48 15.47
N GLU A 147 -10.20 -30.41 16.15
CA GLU A 147 -10.41 -31.86 16.07
C GLU A 147 -11.76 -32.30 16.62
N ARG A 148 -12.23 -31.61 17.67
CA ARG A 148 -13.48 -32.00 18.37
C ARG A 148 -14.73 -31.81 17.52
N PHE A 149 -14.70 -30.89 16.53
CA PHE A 149 -15.87 -30.51 15.74
C PHE A 149 -15.55 -30.50 14.25
N LYS A 150 -16.56 -30.60 13.41
CA LYS A 150 -16.40 -30.29 11.97
C LYS A 150 -16.27 -28.79 11.79
N THR A 151 -15.04 -28.29 11.81
CA THR A 151 -14.75 -26.86 11.85
C THR A 151 -14.43 -26.32 10.46
N LEU A 152 -15.05 -25.18 10.08
CA LEU A 152 -14.55 -24.29 9.06
C LEU A 152 -13.58 -23.29 9.71
N VAL A 153 -12.38 -23.18 9.17
CA VAL A 153 -11.42 -22.14 9.54
C VAL A 153 -11.37 -21.11 8.42
N ILE A 154 -11.66 -19.85 8.75
CA ILE A 154 -11.51 -18.70 7.86
C ILE A 154 -10.24 -17.98 8.28
N LEU A 155 -9.27 -17.88 7.37
CA LEU A 155 -7.96 -17.27 7.57
C LEU A 155 -7.95 -15.94 6.81
N ASP A 156 -8.28 -14.85 7.51
CA ASP A 156 -8.33 -13.52 6.89
C ASP A 156 -6.93 -12.92 6.79
N GLU A 157 -6.61 -12.36 5.62
CA GLU A 157 -5.29 -11.87 5.24
C GLU A 157 -4.19 -12.88 5.61
N ILE A 158 -4.29 -14.08 5.03
CA ILE A 158 -3.47 -15.27 5.37
C ILE A 158 -1.96 -15.02 5.29
N HIS A 159 -1.52 -14.04 4.51
CA HIS A 159 -0.11 -13.66 4.42
C HIS A 159 0.49 -13.24 5.77
N HIS A 160 -0.31 -12.74 6.72
CA HIS A 160 0.13 -12.45 8.09
C HIS A 160 0.46 -13.70 8.92
N ALA A 161 0.07 -14.89 8.50
CA ALA A 161 0.47 -16.11 9.19
C ALA A 161 1.99 -16.35 9.19
N GLY A 162 2.76 -15.53 8.49
CA GLY A 162 4.19 -15.61 8.40
C GLY A 162 4.98 -14.44 9.01
N ASP A 163 4.30 -13.48 9.63
CA ASP A 163 4.95 -12.29 10.21
C ASP A 163 5.98 -12.64 11.30
N ALA A 164 5.82 -13.78 11.95
CA ALA A 164 6.88 -14.42 12.73
C ALA A 164 7.07 -15.87 12.24
N LEU A 165 8.30 -16.34 12.10
CA LEU A 165 8.63 -17.71 11.64
C LEU A 165 7.84 -18.79 12.37
N SER A 166 7.49 -18.56 13.64
CA SER A 166 6.69 -19.47 14.47
C SER A 166 5.19 -19.45 14.20
N TRP A 167 4.65 -18.39 13.56
CA TRP A 167 3.19 -18.27 13.39
C TRP A 167 2.65 -19.20 12.29
N GLY A 168 3.41 -19.37 11.22
CA GLY A 168 3.03 -20.29 10.14
C GLY A 168 2.90 -21.73 10.61
N ASP A 169 3.87 -22.19 11.41
CA ASP A 169 3.87 -23.54 11.98
C ASP A 169 2.76 -23.70 13.02
N ALA A 170 2.54 -22.70 13.86
CA ALA A 170 1.46 -22.69 14.84
C ALA A 170 0.06 -22.74 14.19
N VAL A 171 -0.14 -21.96 13.12
CA VAL A 171 -1.39 -21.97 12.33
C VAL A 171 -1.60 -23.34 11.67
N ARG A 172 -0.54 -23.94 11.13
CA ARG A 172 -0.58 -25.28 10.54
C ARG A 172 -0.92 -26.32 11.60
N GLU A 173 -0.23 -26.32 12.73
CA GLU A 173 -0.49 -27.22 13.87
C GLU A 173 -1.94 -27.11 14.36
N ALA A 174 -2.43 -25.87 14.56
CA ALA A 174 -3.76 -25.61 15.09
C ALA A 174 -4.89 -26.08 14.15
N PHE A 175 -4.71 -25.92 12.85
CA PHE A 175 -5.82 -26.05 11.91
C PHE A 175 -5.66 -27.17 10.87
N GLU A 176 -4.60 -27.98 10.95
CA GLU A 176 -4.46 -29.18 10.12
C GLU A 176 -5.71 -30.09 10.18
N PRO A 177 -6.33 -30.35 11.35
CA PRO A 177 -7.49 -31.23 11.41
C PRO A 177 -8.81 -30.61 10.95
N ALA A 178 -8.84 -29.35 10.52
CA ALA A 178 -10.05 -28.65 10.09
C ALA A 178 -10.79 -29.38 8.95
N ARG A 179 -12.12 -29.38 9.01
CA ARG A 179 -12.97 -29.96 7.94
C ARG A 179 -12.85 -29.16 6.65
N ARG A 180 -12.80 -27.83 6.75
CA ARG A 180 -12.64 -26.87 5.64
C ARG A 180 -11.75 -25.72 6.09
N ARG A 181 -10.92 -25.22 5.19
CA ARG A 181 -10.12 -24.00 5.39
C ARG A 181 -10.33 -23.06 4.21
N LEU A 182 -10.70 -21.84 4.52
CA LEU A 182 -10.89 -20.76 3.56
C LEU A 182 -9.87 -19.66 3.84
N ALA A 183 -8.88 -19.54 3.00
CA ALA A 183 -7.87 -18.52 3.04
C ALA A 183 -8.31 -17.32 2.19
N LEU A 184 -8.24 -16.12 2.76
CA LEU A 184 -8.59 -14.86 2.12
C LEU A 184 -7.37 -13.96 2.12
N THR A 185 -7.12 -13.26 1.02
CA THR A 185 -6.12 -12.19 0.98
C THR A 185 -6.47 -11.17 -0.09
N GLY A 186 -6.06 -9.92 0.13
CA GLY A 186 -6.09 -8.87 -0.90
C GLY A 186 -4.81 -8.85 -1.73
N THR A 187 -3.76 -9.40 -1.15
CA THR A 187 -2.41 -9.42 -1.72
C THR A 187 -1.75 -10.74 -1.34
N PRO A 188 -1.50 -11.66 -2.28
CA PRO A 188 -0.84 -12.93 -1.98
C PRO A 188 0.67 -12.79 -1.74
N PHE A 189 1.16 -11.58 -1.49
CA PHE A 189 2.57 -11.30 -1.32
C PHE A 189 3.04 -11.56 0.11
N ARG A 190 4.25 -12.09 0.21
CA ARG A 190 5.03 -12.14 1.45
C ARG A 190 6.44 -11.67 1.15
N SER A 191 7.07 -11.10 2.16
CA SER A 191 8.47 -10.67 2.13
C SER A 191 9.45 -11.83 2.32
N ASP A 192 8.98 -12.97 2.82
CA ASP A 192 9.82 -14.14 3.06
C ASP A 192 9.64 -15.24 1.99
N ILE A 193 10.55 -16.20 2.00
CA ILE A 193 10.57 -17.34 1.08
C ILE A 193 9.79 -18.56 1.61
N ASN A 194 9.13 -18.44 2.77
CA ASN A 194 8.44 -19.57 3.40
C ASN A 194 7.04 -19.73 2.81
N PRO A 195 6.58 -20.96 2.59
CA PRO A 195 5.25 -21.19 2.05
C PRO A 195 4.17 -20.74 3.02
N ILE A 196 3.16 -20.05 2.49
CA ILE A 196 1.97 -19.68 3.25
C ILE A 196 1.23 -20.97 3.66
N PRO A 197 0.81 -21.13 4.93
CA PRO A 197 0.09 -22.32 5.38
C PRO A 197 -1.16 -22.57 4.55
N PHE A 198 -1.40 -23.82 4.15
CA PHE A 198 -2.60 -24.27 3.42
C PHE A 198 -2.78 -23.65 2.03
N VAL A 199 -1.74 -23.04 1.46
CA VAL A 199 -1.73 -22.52 0.09
C VAL A 199 -0.98 -23.51 -0.80
N THR A 200 -1.55 -23.80 -1.95
CA THR A 200 -0.93 -24.63 -2.98
C THR A 200 0.04 -23.79 -3.81
N TYR A 201 1.17 -24.37 -4.20
CA TYR A 201 2.14 -23.76 -5.08
C TYR A 201 2.29 -24.58 -6.35
N ALA A 202 2.23 -23.91 -7.49
CA ALA A 202 2.43 -24.48 -8.81
C ALA A 202 3.68 -23.88 -9.47
N PRO A 203 4.44 -24.63 -10.29
CA PRO A 203 5.55 -24.07 -11.07
C PRO A 203 4.99 -23.08 -12.09
N GLY A 204 5.57 -21.86 -12.14
CA GLY A 204 5.33 -20.90 -13.20
C GLY A 204 6.07 -21.30 -14.50
N ASP A 205 5.90 -20.51 -15.56
CA ASP A 205 6.56 -20.73 -16.87
C ASP A 205 8.10 -20.70 -16.76
N ASP A 206 8.62 -20.02 -15.74
CA ASP A 206 10.04 -19.94 -15.39
C ASP A 206 10.51 -21.08 -14.46
N GLY A 207 9.63 -22.05 -14.15
CA GLY A 207 9.89 -23.16 -13.24
C GLY A 207 9.90 -22.77 -11.75
N VAL A 208 9.64 -21.51 -11.41
CA VAL A 208 9.62 -21.03 -10.02
C VAL A 208 8.24 -21.27 -9.42
N PRO A 209 8.15 -21.91 -8.22
CA PRO A 209 6.86 -22.15 -7.55
C PRO A 209 6.15 -20.84 -7.18
N ARG A 210 4.91 -20.69 -7.62
CA ARG A 210 4.03 -19.55 -7.33
C ARG A 210 2.80 -20.01 -6.59
N SER A 211 2.24 -19.17 -5.73
CA SER A 211 0.95 -19.47 -5.08
C SER A 211 -0.14 -19.62 -6.14
N ALA A 212 -0.85 -20.73 -6.09
CA ALA A 212 -1.98 -20.99 -6.96
C ALA A 212 -3.28 -20.67 -6.21
N ALA A 213 -3.89 -19.53 -6.53
CA ALA A 213 -5.19 -19.18 -6.00
C ALA A 213 -6.26 -20.01 -6.68
N ASP A 214 -7.24 -20.49 -5.89
CA ASP A 214 -8.41 -21.15 -6.45
C ASP A 214 -9.33 -20.15 -7.15
N TYR A 215 -9.38 -18.92 -6.66
CA TYR A 215 -10.11 -17.83 -7.29
C TYR A 215 -9.39 -16.50 -7.13
N THR A 216 -9.26 -15.73 -8.21
CA THR A 216 -8.63 -14.42 -8.22
C THR A 216 -9.58 -13.35 -8.75
N TYR A 217 -9.74 -12.28 -7.96
CA TYR A 217 -10.47 -11.07 -8.32
C TYR A 217 -9.62 -9.83 -8.05
N GLY A 218 -8.74 -9.53 -8.98
CA GLY A 218 -7.77 -8.43 -8.87
C GLY A 218 -8.41 -7.04 -9.01
N TYR A 219 -7.58 -6.01 -8.78
CA TYR A 219 -8.02 -4.61 -8.85
C TYR A 219 -8.56 -4.24 -10.23
N GLY A 220 -7.91 -4.68 -11.31
CA GLY A 220 -8.35 -4.39 -12.67
C GLY A 220 -9.74 -4.97 -12.99
N HIS A 221 -10.05 -6.18 -12.52
CA HIS A 221 -11.39 -6.76 -12.63
C HIS A 221 -12.42 -5.95 -11.83
N ALA A 222 -12.07 -5.65 -10.57
CA ALA A 222 -12.95 -4.88 -9.68
C ALA A 222 -13.22 -3.45 -10.18
N LEU A 223 -12.27 -2.86 -10.87
CA LEU A 223 -12.42 -1.55 -11.50
C LEU A 223 -13.39 -1.61 -12.69
N ARG A 224 -13.26 -2.61 -13.56
CA ARG A 224 -14.21 -2.84 -14.69
C ARG A 224 -15.63 -3.10 -14.20
N ASP A 225 -15.77 -3.81 -13.09
CA ASP A 225 -17.06 -4.14 -12.47
C ASP A 225 -17.62 -2.98 -11.62
N HIS A 226 -16.94 -1.84 -11.54
CA HIS A 226 -17.29 -0.69 -10.68
C HIS A 226 -17.41 -1.04 -9.18
N VAL A 227 -16.73 -2.07 -8.74
CA VAL A 227 -16.67 -2.51 -7.33
C VAL A 227 -15.70 -1.66 -6.54
N VAL A 228 -14.63 -1.20 -7.18
CA VAL A 228 -13.65 -0.27 -6.65
C VAL A 228 -13.59 0.98 -7.54
N ARG A 229 -13.05 2.06 -6.99
CA ARG A 229 -12.87 3.32 -7.73
C ARG A 229 -11.47 3.44 -8.31
N PRO A 230 -11.29 4.22 -9.40
CA PRO A 230 -9.99 4.52 -9.96
C PRO A 230 -9.11 5.29 -8.97
N VAL A 231 -7.84 4.93 -8.90
CA VAL A 231 -6.82 5.61 -8.10
C VAL A 231 -5.84 6.31 -9.04
N LEU A 232 -5.70 7.62 -8.88
CA LEU A 232 -4.73 8.43 -9.60
C LEU A 232 -3.51 8.64 -8.69
N PHE A 233 -2.33 8.35 -9.19
CA PHE A 233 -1.08 8.55 -8.46
C PHE A 233 -0.40 9.83 -8.95
N TRP A 234 -0.14 10.74 -8.03
CA TRP A 234 0.44 12.05 -8.25
C TRP A 234 1.90 12.00 -7.85
N ALA A 235 2.79 11.94 -8.83
CA ALA A 235 4.22 11.81 -8.62
C ALA A 235 4.88 13.18 -8.48
N TYR A 236 5.59 13.37 -7.36
CA TYR A 236 6.35 14.59 -7.08
C TYR A 236 7.84 14.29 -7.01
N GLY A 237 8.59 14.89 -7.88
CA GLY A 237 10.05 14.93 -7.88
C GLY A 237 10.60 16.11 -7.12
N GLY A 238 11.83 16.51 -7.44
CA GLY A 238 12.40 17.74 -6.95
C GLY A 238 13.84 17.65 -6.52
N ASP A 239 14.41 18.81 -6.23
CA ASP A 239 15.81 19.01 -5.89
C ASP A 239 16.02 18.90 -4.39
N LEU A 240 16.96 18.05 -3.98
CA LEU A 240 17.21 17.69 -2.59
C LEU A 240 18.69 17.87 -2.27
N GLN A 241 18.96 18.46 -1.12
CA GLN A 241 20.33 18.70 -0.63
C GLN A 241 20.43 18.27 0.83
N TRP A 242 21.49 17.55 1.14
CA TRP A 242 21.79 17.11 2.51
C TRP A 242 23.28 17.07 2.77
N ARG A 243 23.65 17.12 4.05
CA ARG A 243 25.04 16.98 4.48
C ARG A 243 25.29 15.59 5.04
N THR A 244 26.38 14.96 4.58
CA THR A 244 26.83 13.67 5.10
C THR A 244 27.59 13.85 6.43
N ARG A 245 27.83 12.73 7.14
CA ARG A 245 28.70 12.75 8.34
C ARG A 245 30.11 13.27 8.10
N ALA A 246 30.65 13.07 6.92
CA ALA A 246 31.97 13.56 6.55
C ALA A 246 31.99 15.09 6.32
N GLY A 247 30.82 15.74 6.40
CA GLY A 247 30.67 17.17 6.13
C GLY A 247 30.46 17.50 4.65
N ASP A 248 30.41 16.48 3.79
CA ASP A 248 30.20 16.67 2.35
C ASP A 248 28.74 17.02 2.05
N GLU A 249 28.52 18.05 1.26
CA GLU A 249 27.20 18.39 0.74
C GLU A 249 26.90 17.56 -0.51
N VAL A 250 25.75 16.91 -0.51
CA VAL A 250 25.28 16.05 -1.60
C VAL A 250 23.96 16.61 -2.11
N SER A 251 23.85 16.71 -3.44
CA SER A 251 22.61 17.07 -4.12
C SER A 251 22.15 15.91 -4.98
N ALA A 252 20.83 15.67 -4.98
CA ALA A 252 20.20 14.70 -5.86
C ALA A 252 18.81 15.18 -6.26
N ARG A 253 18.28 14.65 -7.37
CA ARG A 253 16.93 14.90 -7.81
C ARG A 253 16.08 13.64 -7.63
N LEU A 254 14.96 13.79 -6.94
CA LEU A 254 13.97 12.73 -6.83
C LEU A 254 13.28 12.56 -8.20
N GLY A 255 13.23 11.33 -8.70
CA GLY A 255 12.76 11.03 -10.07
C GLY A 255 13.86 10.66 -11.05
N GLU A 256 15.14 10.96 -10.73
CA GLU A 256 16.28 10.47 -11.51
C GLU A 256 16.77 9.09 -11.00
N PRO A 257 17.45 8.31 -11.85
CA PRO A 257 18.09 7.07 -11.42
C PRO A 257 19.16 7.34 -10.35
N LEU A 258 18.92 6.89 -9.12
CA LEU A 258 19.81 7.02 -7.98
C LEU A 258 20.33 5.66 -7.53
N THR A 259 21.47 5.63 -6.85
CA THR A 259 21.88 4.42 -6.11
C THR A 259 20.94 4.22 -4.91
N LYS A 260 20.84 3.00 -4.40
CA LYS A 260 19.95 2.65 -3.25
C LYS A 260 20.15 3.59 -2.07
N ASP A 261 21.40 3.82 -1.67
CA ASP A 261 21.72 4.69 -0.53
C ASP A 261 21.37 6.15 -0.81
N MET A 262 21.63 6.64 -2.02
CA MET A 262 21.24 8.00 -2.41
C MET A 262 19.72 8.16 -2.47
N ALA A 263 19.01 7.18 -2.98
CA ALA A 263 17.55 7.19 -3.00
C ALA A 263 16.94 7.24 -1.59
N ALA A 264 17.52 6.46 -0.66
CA ALA A 264 17.08 6.47 0.74
C ALA A 264 17.33 7.83 1.42
N HIS A 265 18.51 8.46 1.20
CA HIS A 265 18.80 9.79 1.73
C HIS A 265 17.94 10.88 1.07
N ALA A 266 17.76 10.82 -0.24
CA ALA A 266 16.89 11.72 -0.98
C ALA A 266 15.45 11.66 -0.44
N LEU A 267 14.91 10.45 -0.26
CA LEU A 267 13.57 10.26 0.29
C LEU A 267 13.43 10.80 1.71
N ARG A 268 14.45 10.59 2.58
CA ARG A 268 14.46 11.19 3.93
C ARG A 268 14.47 12.71 3.89
N THR A 269 15.25 13.30 2.98
CA THR A 269 15.32 14.77 2.81
C THR A 269 14.00 15.34 2.31
N ALA A 270 13.35 14.69 1.33
CA ALA A 270 12.04 15.10 0.84
C ALA A 270 10.97 15.06 1.94
N LEU A 271 11.02 14.03 2.80
CA LEU A 271 10.06 13.80 3.87
C LEU A 271 10.43 14.52 5.19
N ASP A 272 11.49 15.33 5.21
CA ASP A 272 11.82 16.14 6.40
C ASP A 272 10.69 17.15 6.68
N PRO A 273 10.06 17.09 7.87
CA PRO A 273 8.98 18.01 8.23
C PRO A 273 9.34 19.50 8.17
N GLY A 274 10.63 19.84 8.33
CA GLY A 274 11.17 21.20 8.21
C GLY A 274 11.43 21.63 6.77
N GLY A 275 11.33 20.71 5.80
CA GLY A 275 11.65 20.96 4.40
C GLY A 275 10.47 21.54 3.61
N GLU A 276 10.79 22.18 2.49
CA GLU A 276 9.79 22.78 1.60
C GLU A 276 9.04 21.72 0.78
N TRP A 277 9.68 20.59 0.46
CA TRP A 277 9.11 19.56 -0.39
C TRP A 277 7.80 19.01 0.17
N ILE A 278 7.82 18.52 1.41
CA ILE A 278 6.62 17.92 2.04
C ILE A 278 5.52 18.96 2.26
N ALA A 279 5.87 20.20 2.62
CA ALA A 279 4.91 21.28 2.80
C ALA A 279 4.18 21.59 1.48
N ALA A 280 4.92 21.63 0.36
CA ALA A 280 4.36 21.86 -0.98
C ALA A 280 3.42 20.72 -1.40
N VAL A 281 3.82 19.46 -1.19
CA VAL A 281 2.99 18.28 -1.51
C VAL A 281 1.72 18.24 -0.65
N LEU A 282 1.81 18.54 0.64
CA LEU A 282 0.64 18.64 1.52
C LEU A 282 -0.32 19.77 1.07
N ALA A 283 0.20 20.89 0.61
CA ALA A 283 -0.62 21.98 0.07
C ALA A 283 -1.33 21.59 -1.24
N ALA A 284 -0.64 20.89 -2.15
CA ALA A 284 -1.22 20.36 -3.37
C ALA A 284 -2.32 19.32 -3.07
N ALA A 285 -2.06 18.42 -2.12
CA ALA A 285 -3.02 17.43 -1.66
C ALA A 285 -4.28 18.08 -1.02
N ASP A 286 -4.10 19.15 -0.26
CA ASP A 286 -5.22 19.88 0.34
C ASP A 286 -6.06 20.63 -0.72
N LYS A 287 -5.44 21.22 -1.72
CA LYS A 287 -6.16 21.76 -2.90
C LYS A 287 -6.95 20.67 -3.61
N ARG A 288 -6.34 19.50 -3.82
CA ARG A 288 -7.03 18.35 -4.42
C ARG A 288 -8.22 17.91 -3.58
N LEU A 289 -8.08 17.81 -2.28
CA LEU A 289 -9.18 17.47 -1.38
C LEU A 289 -10.30 18.51 -1.43
N THR A 290 -9.96 19.78 -1.55
CA THR A 290 -10.92 20.87 -1.74
C THR A 290 -11.72 20.68 -3.02
N GLU A 291 -11.06 20.31 -4.13
CA GLU A 291 -11.73 20.04 -5.40
C GLU A 291 -12.69 18.83 -5.31
N VAL A 292 -12.21 17.74 -4.70
CA VAL A 292 -13.04 16.55 -4.48
C VAL A 292 -14.28 16.86 -3.61
N ARG A 293 -14.13 17.69 -2.58
CA ARG A 293 -15.21 18.09 -1.67
C ARG A 293 -16.30 18.93 -2.33
N LYS A 294 -16.08 19.51 -3.50
CA LYS A 294 -17.13 20.17 -4.27
C LYS A 294 -18.26 19.21 -4.65
N ASN A 295 -17.91 17.94 -4.92
CA ASN A 295 -18.85 16.90 -5.33
C ASN A 295 -19.14 15.88 -4.20
N VAL A 296 -18.19 15.68 -3.27
CA VAL A 296 -18.23 14.69 -2.19
C VAL A 296 -17.88 15.43 -0.87
N HIS A 297 -18.86 16.07 -0.27
CA HIS A 297 -18.67 17.04 0.82
C HIS A 297 -17.92 16.50 2.04
N ASP A 298 -18.12 15.23 2.35
CA ASP A 298 -17.50 14.55 3.48
C ASP A 298 -16.18 13.83 3.12
N ALA A 299 -15.66 14.00 1.89
CA ALA A 299 -14.40 13.38 1.49
C ALA A 299 -13.28 13.68 2.49
N GLY A 300 -12.53 12.67 2.88
CA GLY A 300 -11.43 12.77 3.82
C GLY A 300 -10.07 12.54 3.18
N GLY A 301 -9.05 13.15 3.79
CA GLY A 301 -7.65 12.92 3.45
C GLY A 301 -6.93 12.11 4.52
N LEU A 302 -5.89 11.37 4.10
CA LEU A 302 -5.01 10.62 4.98
C LEU A 302 -3.55 10.86 4.61
N VAL A 303 -2.74 11.26 5.58
CA VAL A 303 -1.28 11.29 5.48
C VAL A 303 -0.71 10.08 6.21
N ILE A 304 0.10 9.29 5.52
CA ILE A 304 0.79 8.13 6.09
C ILE A 304 2.21 8.57 6.41
N ALA A 305 2.54 8.70 7.69
CA ALA A 305 3.84 9.16 8.17
C ALA A 305 4.77 7.99 8.52
N THR A 306 6.08 8.25 8.50
CA THR A 306 7.12 7.28 8.86
C THR A 306 7.05 6.94 10.35
N ASP A 307 6.96 7.95 11.21
CA ASP A 307 7.02 7.87 12.66
C ASP A 307 6.09 8.88 13.33
N GLN A 308 6.05 8.87 14.66
CA GLN A 308 5.16 9.70 15.46
C GLN A 308 5.52 11.19 15.42
N ASP A 309 6.80 11.52 15.35
CA ASP A 309 7.26 12.90 15.33
C ASP A 309 6.95 13.54 13.98
N SER A 310 7.23 12.85 12.89
CA SER A 310 6.81 13.23 11.54
C SER A 310 5.28 13.40 11.45
N ALA A 311 4.51 12.49 12.05
CA ALA A 311 3.05 12.58 12.04
C ALA A 311 2.53 13.85 12.75
N ARG A 312 3.10 14.19 13.91
CA ARG A 312 2.75 15.42 14.66
C ARG A 312 3.15 16.68 13.86
N ALA A 313 4.33 16.67 13.27
CA ALA A 313 4.83 17.78 12.47
C ALA A 313 3.98 17.99 11.20
N TYR A 314 3.67 16.93 10.46
CA TYR A 314 2.79 17.04 9.28
C TYR A 314 1.37 17.51 9.66
N ALA A 315 0.86 17.09 10.81
CA ALA A 315 -0.41 17.60 11.31
C ALA A 315 -0.38 19.10 11.60
N ALA A 316 0.74 19.63 12.11
CA ALA A 316 0.93 21.05 12.33
C ALA A 316 1.00 21.84 11.00
N VAL A 317 1.76 21.31 10.02
CA VAL A 317 1.84 21.89 8.67
C VAL A 317 0.45 21.92 8.01
N LEU A 318 -0.28 20.79 8.02
CA LEU A 318 -1.64 20.72 7.48
C LEU A 318 -2.62 21.66 8.18
N ALA A 319 -2.50 21.83 9.50
CA ALA A 319 -3.33 22.78 10.24
C ALA A 319 -3.11 24.22 9.77
N SER A 320 -1.86 24.58 9.45
CA SER A 320 -1.55 25.90 8.90
C SER A 320 -2.04 26.10 7.46
N ILE A 321 -2.05 25.02 6.64
CA ILE A 321 -2.50 25.07 5.25
C ILE A 321 -4.03 25.09 5.16
N SER A 322 -4.70 24.17 5.86
CA SER A 322 -6.15 23.97 5.74
C SER A 322 -7.00 24.83 6.69
N GLY A 323 -6.38 25.42 7.72
CA GLY A 323 -7.09 26.11 8.79
C GLY A 323 -7.83 25.19 9.77
N GLU A 324 -7.81 23.86 9.55
CA GLU A 324 -8.47 22.85 10.39
C GLU A 324 -7.42 21.94 11.04
N LYS A 325 -7.67 21.54 12.30
CA LYS A 325 -6.76 20.64 13.01
C LYS A 325 -6.96 19.20 12.57
N PRO A 326 -5.94 18.54 11.99
CA PRO A 326 -6.02 17.13 11.61
C PRO A 326 -6.22 16.19 12.81
N VAL A 327 -6.85 15.04 12.56
CA VAL A 327 -6.95 13.96 13.53
C VAL A 327 -5.67 13.14 13.48
N VAL A 328 -4.88 13.14 14.56
CA VAL A 328 -3.65 12.37 14.66
C VAL A 328 -3.94 11.01 15.30
N VAL A 329 -3.47 9.93 14.65
CA VAL A 329 -3.64 8.55 15.10
C VAL A 329 -2.26 7.89 15.21
N LEU A 330 -1.88 7.54 16.43
CA LEU A 330 -0.58 6.92 16.74
C LEU A 330 -0.79 5.49 17.22
N SER A 331 0.16 4.59 16.92
CA SER A 331 0.05 3.15 17.15
C SER A 331 -0.18 2.77 18.62
N ASP A 332 0.42 3.49 19.55
CA ASP A 332 0.51 3.09 20.96
C ASP A 332 -0.65 3.62 21.82
N GLU A 333 -1.54 4.41 21.24
CA GLU A 333 -2.63 5.00 21.99
C GLU A 333 -3.88 4.12 22.01
N LYS A 334 -4.32 3.69 23.19
CA LYS A 334 -5.58 2.94 23.39
C LYS A 334 -6.83 3.65 22.81
N SER A 335 -6.73 4.95 22.52
CA SER A 335 -7.79 5.76 21.93
C SER A 335 -7.80 5.76 20.40
N SER A 336 -6.81 5.19 19.74
CA SER A 336 -6.64 5.24 18.27
C SER A 336 -7.84 4.71 17.52
N SER A 337 -8.36 3.54 17.89
CA SER A 337 -9.57 2.96 17.25
C SER A 337 -10.80 3.86 17.40
N LYS A 338 -10.97 4.53 18.56
CA LYS A 338 -12.08 5.48 18.77
C LYS A 338 -11.93 6.73 17.91
N ARG A 339 -10.70 7.26 17.77
CA ARG A 339 -10.43 8.41 16.90
C ARG A 339 -10.69 8.08 15.43
N ILE A 340 -10.28 6.90 14.99
CA ILE A 340 -10.53 6.41 13.62
C ILE A 340 -12.05 6.28 13.39
N ALA A 341 -12.78 5.63 14.29
CA ALA A 341 -14.23 5.48 14.19
C ALA A 341 -14.93 6.85 14.15
N LYS A 342 -14.49 7.80 14.99
CA LYS A 342 -15.01 9.18 14.97
C LYS A 342 -14.69 9.88 13.66
N PHE A 343 -13.47 9.72 13.13
CA PHE A 343 -13.10 10.27 11.82
C PHE A 343 -13.92 9.62 10.70
N ALA A 344 -14.14 8.31 10.72
CA ALA A 344 -14.91 7.60 9.70
C ALA A 344 -16.38 8.04 9.65
N ALA A 345 -16.98 8.34 10.83
CA ALA A 345 -18.37 8.77 10.96
C ALA A 345 -18.58 10.30 10.82
N GLY A 346 -17.49 11.07 10.84
CA GLY A 346 -17.54 12.53 10.81
C GLY A 346 -17.18 13.11 9.43
N ASP A 347 -16.97 14.41 9.41
CA ASP A 347 -16.64 15.23 8.24
C ASP A 347 -15.24 15.87 8.33
N ALA A 348 -14.46 15.55 9.37
CA ALA A 348 -13.11 16.08 9.58
C ALA A 348 -12.25 15.91 8.31
N ARG A 349 -11.50 16.95 7.94
CA ARG A 349 -10.83 17.07 6.66
C ARG A 349 -9.67 16.09 6.52
N TRP A 350 -8.76 16.06 7.50
CA TRP A 350 -7.53 15.29 7.45
C TRP A 350 -7.36 14.35 8.64
N MET A 351 -6.82 13.18 8.36
CA MET A 351 -6.22 12.28 9.34
C MET A 351 -4.73 12.12 9.02
N VAL A 352 -3.88 12.13 10.05
CA VAL A 352 -2.46 11.81 9.95
C VAL A 352 -2.20 10.59 10.81
N ALA A 353 -1.61 9.55 10.24
CA ALA A 353 -1.41 8.30 10.93
C ALA A 353 -0.02 7.71 10.66
N VAL A 354 0.52 7.01 11.67
CA VAL A 354 1.72 6.20 11.55
C VAL A 354 1.29 4.76 11.34
N ARG A 355 1.84 4.08 10.35
CA ARG A 355 1.74 2.62 10.08
C ARG A 355 0.43 1.88 10.39
N MET A 356 -0.27 2.21 11.49
CA MET A 356 -1.52 1.57 11.93
C MET A 356 -2.63 1.53 10.88
N VAL A 357 -2.50 2.36 9.86
CA VAL A 357 -3.49 2.43 8.78
C VAL A 357 -3.30 1.29 7.78
N SER A 358 -2.20 0.54 7.86
CA SER A 358 -2.00 -0.65 7.04
C SER A 358 -2.97 -1.77 7.40
N GLU A 359 -3.43 -1.87 8.67
CA GLU A 359 -4.27 -2.97 9.12
C GLU A 359 -5.57 -2.51 9.81
N GLY A 360 -6.71 -3.02 9.36
CA GLY A 360 -7.97 -2.99 10.10
C GLY A 360 -8.77 -1.68 10.09
N VAL A 361 -8.28 -0.61 9.47
CA VAL A 361 -9.00 0.66 9.40
C VAL A 361 -9.86 0.75 8.15
N ASP A 362 -11.17 0.71 8.33
CA ASP A 362 -12.13 0.95 7.27
C ASP A 362 -12.69 2.37 7.35
N VAL A 363 -12.21 3.25 6.48
CA VAL A 363 -12.70 4.63 6.36
C VAL A 363 -13.11 4.88 4.89
N PRO A 364 -14.32 4.51 4.48
CA PRO A 364 -14.74 4.56 3.08
C PRO A 364 -14.71 5.96 2.45
N ARG A 365 -14.74 7.02 3.26
CA ARG A 365 -14.72 8.41 2.79
C ARG A 365 -13.32 8.95 2.43
N LEU A 366 -12.25 8.16 2.63
CA LEU A 366 -10.90 8.57 2.22
C LEU A 366 -10.81 8.70 0.70
N ALA A 367 -10.51 9.88 0.21
CA ALA A 367 -10.44 10.20 -1.21
C ALA A 367 -9.07 10.76 -1.65
N VAL A 368 -8.30 11.34 -0.73
CA VAL A 368 -6.96 11.88 -1.01
C VAL A 368 -5.97 11.29 -0.02
N GLY A 369 -4.86 10.75 -0.53
CA GLY A 369 -3.78 10.17 0.26
C GLY A 369 -2.46 10.90 0.02
N VAL A 370 -1.62 11.00 1.05
CA VAL A 370 -0.22 11.42 0.92
C VAL A 370 0.65 10.30 1.48
N TYR A 371 1.48 9.71 0.62
CA TYR A 371 2.43 8.66 0.99
C TYR A 371 3.71 9.31 1.51
N ALA A 372 3.69 9.75 2.77
CA ALA A 372 4.78 10.48 3.43
C ALA A 372 5.59 9.54 4.35
N THR A 373 5.99 8.38 3.83
CA THR A 373 6.77 7.38 4.56
C THR A 373 7.94 6.88 3.74
N THR A 374 9.01 6.49 4.42
CA THR A 374 10.20 5.88 3.80
C THR A 374 10.02 4.40 3.49
N ILE A 375 8.93 3.78 3.92
CA ILE A 375 8.64 2.37 3.64
C ILE A 375 8.31 2.23 2.15
N SER A 376 9.08 1.41 1.43
CA SER A 376 8.94 1.22 -0.01
C SER A 376 8.83 -0.25 -0.38
N THR A 377 7.90 -0.98 0.28
CA THR A 377 7.65 -2.39 -0.01
C THR A 377 6.32 -2.59 -0.73
N PRO A 378 6.24 -3.60 -1.61
CA PRO A 378 5.02 -3.90 -2.37
C PRO A 378 3.80 -4.12 -1.47
N LEU A 379 3.99 -4.87 -0.38
CA LEU A 379 2.91 -5.21 0.55
C LEU A 379 2.35 -3.97 1.26
N PHE A 380 3.24 -3.17 1.88
CA PHE A 380 2.83 -1.96 2.58
C PHE A 380 2.18 -0.95 1.62
N PHE A 381 2.74 -0.79 0.41
CA PHE A 381 2.16 0.07 -0.62
C PHE A 381 0.75 -0.39 -1.00
N ALA A 382 0.56 -1.68 -1.30
CA ALA A 382 -0.74 -2.24 -1.66
C ALA A 382 -1.77 -2.10 -0.52
N GLN A 383 -1.36 -2.31 0.73
CA GLN A 383 -2.22 -2.11 1.90
C GLN A 383 -2.61 -0.63 2.08
N ALA A 384 -1.65 0.28 1.94
CA ALA A 384 -1.89 1.72 2.03
C ALA A 384 -2.85 2.20 0.95
N VAL A 385 -2.59 1.84 -0.32
CA VAL A 385 -3.46 2.17 -1.47
C VAL A 385 -4.83 1.52 -1.34
N GLY A 386 -4.89 0.29 -0.84
CA GLY A 386 -6.13 -0.45 -0.59
C GLY A 386 -7.15 0.27 0.31
N ARG A 387 -6.72 1.28 1.09
CA ARG A 387 -7.62 2.14 1.88
C ARG A 387 -8.42 3.11 1.02
N PHE A 388 -7.92 3.43 -0.16
CA PHE A 388 -8.50 4.42 -1.05
C PHE A 388 -9.33 3.83 -2.19
N VAL A 389 -9.27 2.52 -2.42
CA VAL A 389 -9.95 1.88 -3.56
C VAL A 389 -11.46 1.74 -3.39
N ARG A 390 -11.99 1.87 -2.17
CA ARG A 390 -13.43 1.67 -1.91
C ARG A 390 -14.28 2.77 -2.50
N ALA A 391 -15.18 2.43 -3.39
CA ALA A 391 -16.22 3.31 -3.89
C ALA A 391 -17.43 3.28 -2.95
N ARG A 392 -17.99 4.44 -2.58
CA ARG A 392 -19.27 4.58 -1.88
C ARG A 392 -20.38 4.87 -2.86
N THR A 393 -20.05 5.67 -3.87
CA THR A 393 -20.93 6.00 -4.97
C THR A 393 -20.21 5.79 -6.30
N ARG A 394 -20.98 5.56 -7.34
CA ARG A 394 -20.45 5.36 -8.69
C ARG A 394 -19.72 6.62 -9.16
N GLY A 395 -18.58 6.44 -9.81
CA GLY A 395 -17.77 7.52 -10.37
C GLY A 395 -16.84 8.21 -9.37
N GLU A 396 -16.82 7.86 -8.08
CA GLU A 396 -15.81 8.39 -7.14
C GLU A 396 -14.39 8.04 -7.62
N THR A 397 -13.46 9.00 -7.52
CA THR A 397 -12.04 8.79 -7.76
C THR A 397 -11.24 8.95 -6.48
N ALA A 398 -10.08 8.31 -6.39
CA ALA A 398 -9.10 8.57 -5.35
C ALA A 398 -7.83 9.19 -5.94
N SER A 399 -7.11 9.95 -5.13
CA SER A 399 -5.86 10.59 -5.51
C SER A 399 -4.80 10.31 -4.45
N ILE A 400 -3.65 9.76 -4.84
CA ILE A 400 -2.55 9.46 -3.92
C ILE A 400 -1.31 10.21 -4.37
N PHE A 401 -0.81 11.07 -3.50
CA PHE A 401 0.41 11.85 -3.68
C PHE A 401 1.60 11.06 -3.17
N LEU A 402 2.63 10.89 -4.00
CA LEU A 402 3.78 10.09 -3.66
C LEU A 402 5.09 10.68 -4.20
N PRO A 403 6.22 10.44 -3.53
CA PRO A 403 7.53 10.79 -4.05
C PRO A 403 7.83 10.05 -5.35
N SER A 404 8.47 10.70 -6.32
CA SER A 404 8.94 10.09 -7.57
C SER A 404 10.12 9.14 -7.34
N ALA A 405 9.98 8.20 -6.42
CA ALA A 405 10.94 7.13 -6.19
C ALA A 405 10.63 5.96 -7.13
N ALA A 406 11.65 5.42 -7.81
CA ALA A 406 11.46 4.39 -8.85
C ALA A 406 10.69 3.16 -8.35
N SER A 407 10.93 2.73 -7.10
CA SER A 407 10.21 1.61 -6.49
C SER A 407 8.72 1.92 -6.31
N LEU A 408 8.36 3.11 -5.80
CA LEU A 408 6.96 3.49 -5.56
C LEU A 408 6.20 3.67 -6.89
N LEU A 409 6.86 4.28 -7.90
CA LEU A 409 6.29 4.40 -9.25
C LEU A 409 6.08 3.03 -9.90
N GLY A 410 7.03 2.11 -9.71
CA GLY A 410 6.89 0.72 -10.14
C GLY A 410 5.67 0.05 -9.52
N PHE A 411 5.48 0.16 -8.19
CA PHE A 411 4.32 -0.41 -7.51
C PHE A 411 3.00 0.21 -7.97
N ALA A 412 2.97 1.53 -8.20
CA ALA A 412 1.81 2.23 -8.71
C ALA A 412 1.43 1.75 -10.13
N SER A 413 2.41 1.59 -11.02
CA SER A 413 2.20 1.10 -12.38
C SER A 413 1.75 -0.36 -12.42
N GLU A 414 2.22 -1.18 -11.47
CA GLU A 414 1.95 -2.62 -11.41
C GLU A 414 0.71 -2.97 -10.58
N MET A 415 0.05 -1.99 -9.96
CA MET A 415 -1.09 -2.25 -9.07
C MET A 415 -2.25 -2.97 -9.75
N GLU A 416 -2.39 -2.82 -11.06
CA GLU A 416 -3.44 -3.45 -11.86
C GLU A 416 -3.04 -4.83 -12.41
N VAL A 417 -1.77 -5.21 -12.26
CA VAL A 417 -1.25 -6.52 -12.67
C VAL A 417 -1.43 -7.51 -11.52
N GLU A 418 -2.07 -8.62 -11.79
CA GLU A 418 -2.22 -9.70 -10.82
C GLU A 418 -0.85 -10.35 -10.55
N ARG A 419 -0.51 -10.49 -9.26
CA ARG A 419 0.75 -11.10 -8.82
C ARG A 419 0.51 -12.26 -7.88
N ASP A 420 1.34 -13.30 -8.04
CA ASP A 420 1.36 -14.49 -7.21
C ASP A 420 2.58 -14.50 -6.28
N HIS A 421 2.45 -15.12 -5.12
CA HIS A 421 3.60 -15.34 -4.22
C HIS A 421 4.56 -16.37 -4.83
N VAL A 422 5.85 -16.03 -4.92
CA VAL A 422 6.90 -16.85 -5.54
C VAL A 422 7.78 -17.49 -4.48
N LEU A 423 7.94 -18.83 -4.53
CA LEU A 423 8.84 -19.55 -3.63
C LEU A 423 10.26 -19.64 -4.21
N GLY A 424 11.26 -19.48 -3.35
CA GLY A 424 12.65 -19.82 -3.64
C GLY A 424 13.42 -18.81 -4.50
N ARG A 425 12.82 -17.72 -4.94
CA ARG A 425 13.54 -16.63 -5.58
C ARG A 425 14.07 -15.70 -4.51
N LYS A 426 15.30 -15.94 -4.04
CA LYS A 426 16.12 -14.83 -3.54
C LYS A 426 16.35 -13.94 -4.74
N VAL A 427 15.57 -12.90 -4.92
CA VAL A 427 15.95 -11.79 -5.77
C VAL A 427 17.16 -11.19 -5.10
N ALA A 428 18.34 -11.34 -5.70
CA ALA A 428 19.61 -11.00 -5.08
C ALA A 428 19.74 -9.51 -4.70
N ASP A 429 18.77 -8.68 -5.14
CA ASP A 429 18.66 -7.25 -4.81
C ASP A 429 17.43 -6.88 -3.95
N GLU A 430 16.36 -7.71 -3.95
CA GLU A 430 15.16 -7.43 -3.14
C GLU A 430 15.22 -8.09 -1.75
N GLY A 431 15.96 -9.18 -1.57
CA GLY A 431 16.10 -9.89 -0.30
C GLY A 431 16.69 -9.02 0.82
N ASP A 432 17.56 -8.07 0.47
CA ASP A 432 18.13 -7.11 1.40
C ASP A 432 17.13 -6.00 1.80
N ILE A 433 16.17 -5.69 0.94
CA ILE A 433 15.12 -4.70 1.21
C ILE A 433 14.12 -5.26 2.22
N PHE A 434 13.72 -6.52 2.04
CA PHE A 434 12.75 -7.19 2.91
C PHE A 434 13.34 -7.60 4.27
N ALA A 435 14.60 -8.05 4.33
CA ALA A 435 15.28 -8.30 5.60
C ALA A 435 15.48 -7.02 6.43
N ALA A 436 15.70 -5.88 5.77
CA ALA A 436 15.76 -4.59 6.43
C ALA A 436 14.36 -4.14 6.93
N GLU A 437 13.29 -4.52 6.24
CA GLU A 437 11.91 -4.20 6.60
C GLU A 437 11.40 -5.06 7.75
N ASP A 438 11.59 -6.38 7.69
CA ASP A 438 11.26 -7.28 8.80
C ASP A 438 12.04 -6.90 10.06
N ALA A 439 13.31 -6.48 9.92
CA ALA A 439 14.09 -5.90 11.00
C ALA A 439 13.56 -4.53 11.43
N MET A 440 13.07 -3.67 10.52
CA MET A 440 12.42 -2.40 10.85
C MET A 440 11.04 -2.61 11.47
N MET A 441 10.22 -3.53 10.97
CA MET A 441 8.94 -3.88 11.58
C MET A 441 9.09 -4.55 12.94
N ALA A 442 10.02 -5.50 13.09
CA ALA A 442 10.36 -6.12 14.37
C ALA A 442 10.93 -5.10 15.38
N ARG A 443 11.79 -4.16 14.93
CA ARG A 443 12.33 -3.07 15.75
C ARG A 443 11.28 -2.04 16.12
N ALA A 444 10.33 -1.76 15.24
CA ALA A 444 9.21 -0.87 15.52
C ALA A 444 8.19 -1.47 16.48
N GLN A 445 8.06 -2.81 16.50
CA GLN A 445 7.25 -3.54 17.46
C GLN A 445 7.97 -3.77 18.81
N ALA A 446 9.31 -3.80 18.82
CA ALA A 446 10.14 -4.04 20.00
C ALA A 446 10.36 -2.82 20.90
N GLY A 447 9.76 -1.68 20.59
CA GLY A 447 9.80 -0.50 21.45
C GLY A 447 10.95 0.48 21.15
N GLU A 448 10.65 1.74 21.34
CA GLU A 448 11.40 2.96 21.01
C GLU A 448 12.86 3.03 21.55
N THR A 449 13.29 2.12 22.42
CA THR A 449 14.59 2.18 23.08
C THR A 449 15.78 1.70 22.24
N ALA A 450 15.54 0.88 21.20
CA ALA A 450 16.64 0.37 20.36
C ALA A 450 16.95 1.24 19.14
N MET A 451 16.04 2.14 18.73
CA MET A 451 16.25 3.04 17.59
C MET A 451 17.16 4.23 17.88
N ALA A 452 17.45 4.51 19.17
CA ALA A 452 18.26 5.67 19.55
C ALA A 452 19.76 5.52 19.23
N GLU A 453 20.30 4.30 19.11
CA GLU A 453 21.74 4.09 18.93
C GLU A 453 22.19 3.90 17.47
N GLU A 454 21.37 3.36 16.57
CA GLU A 454 21.72 3.26 15.13
C GLU A 454 21.21 4.42 14.25
N ALA A 455 20.27 5.21 14.76
CA ALA A 455 19.81 6.44 14.10
C ALA A 455 20.82 7.61 14.23
N LEU A 456 21.91 7.42 14.92
CA LEU A 456 22.98 8.42 15.16
C LEU A 456 23.97 8.58 13.98
N VAL A 457 23.50 8.43 12.73
CA VAL A 457 24.19 9.10 11.62
C VAL A 457 23.66 10.53 11.59
N PRO A 458 24.43 11.56 11.97
CA PRO A 458 23.98 12.92 11.80
C PRO A 458 23.74 13.15 10.30
N PHE A 459 22.47 13.15 9.96
CA PHE A 459 21.92 13.47 8.67
C PHE A 459 21.30 14.84 8.84
N GLU A 460 21.73 15.79 8.05
CA GLU A 460 21.22 17.15 8.07
C GLU A 460 20.63 17.46 6.70
N ALA A 461 19.32 17.61 6.62
CA ALA A 461 18.66 18.13 5.43
C ALA A 461 19.01 19.61 5.29
N LEU A 462 19.55 20.01 4.14
CA LEU A 462 19.95 21.38 3.84
C LEU A 462 18.90 22.11 3.03
N GLY A 463 18.17 21.40 2.17
CA GLY A 463 17.13 21.98 1.33
C GLY A 463 16.36 20.91 0.58
N SER A 464 15.10 21.19 0.31
CA SER A 464 14.24 20.34 -0.50
C SER A 464 13.23 21.19 -1.26
N GLN A 465 13.11 21.00 -2.56
CA GLN A 465 12.19 21.72 -3.40
C GLN A 465 11.35 20.73 -4.20
N ALA A 466 10.03 20.84 -4.14
CA ALA A 466 9.13 19.92 -4.83
C ALA A 466 8.85 20.41 -6.26
N THR A 467 8.76 19.44 -7.18
CA THR A 467 8.27 19.64 -8.55
C THR A 467 7.20 18.60 -8.85
N PHE A 468 6.14 19.00 -9.57
CA PHE A 468 5.16 18.05 -10.07
C PHE A 468 5.72 17.37 -11.32
N ALA A 469 5.78 16.05 -11.31
CA ALA A 469 6.29 15.26 -12.43
C ALA A 469 5.17 14.81 -13.37
N HIS A 470 4.26 13.98 -12.90
CA HIS A 470 3.18 13.41 -13.71
C HIS A 470 2.10 12.77 -12.83
N VAL A 471 0.98 12.39 -13.49
CA VAL A 471 -0.06 11.53 -12.91
C VAL A 471 0.05 10.17 -13.54
N LEU A 472 0.09 9.10 -12.73
CA LEU A 472 -0.01 7.72 -13.19
C LEU A 472 -1.46 7.24 -13.04
N TYR A 473 -1.96 6.62 -14.09
CA TYR A 473 -3.28 5.99 -14.09
C TYR A 473 -3.30 4.86 -15.12
N ASP A 474 -3.78 3.68 -14.74
CA ASP A 474 -3.93 2.51 -15.61
C ASP A 474 -2.61 2.16 -16.34
N GLY A 475 -1.50 2.13 -15.57
CA GLY A 475 -0.16 1.83 -16.08
C GLY A 475 0.42 2.88 -17.03
N ALA A 476 -0.26 4.01 -17.28
CA ALA A 476 0.19 5.07 -18.16
C ALA A 476 0.54 6.36 -17.40
N GLU A 477 1.52 7.09 -17.88
CA GLU A 477 1.96 8.38 -17.35
C GLU A 477 1.32 9.52 -18.12
N PHE A 478 0.71 10.46 -17.40
CA PHE A 478 0.07 11.65 -17.93
C PHE A 478 0.73 12.89 -17.32
N GLY A 479 1.44 13.65 -18.10
CA GLY A 479 2.17 14.83 -17.66
C GLY A 479 2.72 15.61 -18.84
N HIS A 480 3.52 16.60 -18.54
CA HIS A 480 4.19 17.42 -19.55
C HIS A 480 5.62 16.88 -19.79
N ALA A 481 6.24 17.30 -20.89
CA ALA A 481 7.64 17.01 -21.13
C ALA A 481 8.50 17.83 -20.15
N GLY A 482 8.88 17.21 -19.04
CA GLY A 482 9.63 17.80 -17.93
C GLY A 482 8.78 18.08 -16.69
N GLU A 483 9.44 18.18 -15.55
CA GLU A 483 8.83 18.53 -14.28
C GLU A 483 8.50 20.02 -14.23
N VAL A 484 7.43 20.37 -13.52
CA VAL A 484 6.95 21.74 -13.35
C VAL A 484 6.91 22.12 -11.88
N HIS A 485 7.07 23.42 -11.60
CA HIS A 485 6.98 23.90 -10.23
C HIS A 485 5.60 23.64 -9.61
N VAL A 486 5.59 23.34 -8.32
CA VAL A 486 4.34 23.23 -7.55
C VAL A 486 3.64 24.59 -7.55
N GLY A 487 2.33 24.58 -7.84
CA GLY A 487 1.53 25.78 -8.00
C GLY A 487 1.46 26.33 -9.43
N SER A 488 2.15 25.70 -10.40
CA SER A 488 2.05 26.06 -11.81
C SER A 488 0.64 25.84 -12.39
N GLU A 489 0.33 26.53 -13.50
CA GLU A 489 -0.95 26.30 -14.20
C GLU A 489 -1.11 24.86 -14.66
N GLU A 490 -0.02 24.24 -15.06
CA GLU A 490 0.00 22.85 -15.52
C GLU A 490 -0.36 21.88 -14.40
N GLU A 491 0.21 22.03 -13.20
CA GLU A 491 -0.18 21.23 -12.04
C GLU A 491 -1.65 21.50 -11.67
N MET A 492 -2.06 22.77 -11.66
CA MET A 492 -3.42 23.16 -11.29
C MET A 492 -4.46 22.61 -12.27
N ASP A 493 -4.14 22.47 -13.55
CA ASP A 493 -4.99 21.81 -14.54
C ASP A 493 -5.27 20.35 -14.17
N PHE A 494 -4.26 19.61 -13.71
CA PHE A 494 -4.45 18.25 -13.21
C PHE A 494 -5.17 18.22 -11.86
N LEU A 495 -4.78 19.06 -10.88
CA LEU A 495 -5.44 19.13 -9.57
C LEU A 495 -6.94 19.45 -9.67
N GLY A 496 -7.36 20.19 -10.69
CA GLY A 496 -8.75 20.54 -10.99
C GLY A 496 -9.60 19.41 -11.62
N ILE A 497 -9.08 18.19 -11.71
CA ILE A 497 -9.88 17.03 -12.20
C ILE A 497 -11.04 16.79 -11.23
N PRO A 498 -12.31 16.63 -11.73
CA PRO A 498 -13.44 16.34 -10.86
C PRO A 498 -13.25 15.10 -9.99
N GLY A 499 -13.82 15.12 -8.79
CA GLY A 499 -13.79 13.98 -7.86
C GLY A 499 -14.73 12.83 -8.23
N LEU A 500 -15.62 13.06 -9.21
CA LEU A 500 -16.58 12.06 -9.71
C LEU A 500 -16.38 11.87 -11.21
N LEU A 501 -15.76 10.75 -11.60
CA LEU A 501 -15.49 10.36 -12.99
C LEU A 501 -15.48 8.83 -13.11
N GLU A 502 -16.12 8.31 -14.14
CA GLU A 502 -15.99 6.91 -14.53
C GLU A 502 -14.56 6.63 -15.08
N PRO A 503 -14.04 5.39 -14.99
CA PRO A 503 -12.69 5.05 -15.41
C PRO A 503 -12.30 5.54 -16.81
N ASP A 504 -13.18 5.38 -17.80
CA ASP A 504 -12.95 5.82 -19.17
C ASP A 504 -12.91 7.35 -19.30
N GLN A 505 -13.71 8.05 -18.48
CA GLN A 505 -13.71 9.52 -18.44
C GLN A 505 -12.41 10.04 -17.82
N VAL A 506 -11.87 9.36 -16.78
CA VAL A 506 -10.57 9.70 -16.20
C VAL A 506 -9.49 9.65 -17.27
N ARG A 507 -9.39 8.54 -18.02
CA ARG A 507 -8.40 8.36 -19.07
C ARG A 507 -8.53 9.45 -20.16
N SER A 508 -9.74 9.68 -20.65
CA SER A 508 -10.02 10.69 -21.69
C SER A 508 -9.65 12.10 -21.22
N LEU A 509 -9.95 12.41 -19.96
CA LEU A 509 -9.66 13.72 -19.39
C LEU A 509 -8.14 13.93 -19.22
N LEU A 510 -7.41 12.93 -18.70
CA LEU A 510 -5.96 12.98 -18.55
C LEU A 510 -5.26 13.16 -19.91
N GLN A 511 -5.70 12.43 -20.95
CA GLN A 511 -5.20 12.58 -22.31
C GLN A 511 -5.44 14.00 -22.86
N ASN A 512 -6.64 14.54 -22.63
CA ASN A 512 -6.98 15.91 -23.08
C ASN A 512 -6.11 16.97 -22.37
N ARG A 513 -5.88 16.84 -21.05
CA ARG A 513 -4.99 17.73 -20.29
C ARG A 513 -3.56 17.67 -20.81
N GLN A 514 -3.05 16.48 -21.05
CA GLN A 514 -1.73 16.29 -21.63
C GLN A 514 -1.59 16.93 -23.03
N LYS A 515 -2.61 16.78 -23.87
CA LYS A 515 -2.64 17.39 -25.21
C LYS A 515 -2.66 18.91 -25.11
N GLN A 516 -3.53 19.49 -24.30
CA GLN A 516 -3.63 20.95 -24.08
C GLN A 516 -2.31 21.53 -23.60
N GLY A 517 -1.62 20.88 -22.67
CA GLY A 517 -0.32 21.29 -22.19
C GLY A 517 0.77 21.29 -23.26
N ARG A 518 0.76 20.27 -24.15
CA ARG A 518 1.66 20.24 -25.32
C ARG A 518 1.38 21.35 -26.31
N GLU A 519 0.11 21.67 -26.58
CA GLU A 519 -0.30 22.75 -27.49
C GLU A 519 0.06 24.13 -26.92
N ARG A 520 -0.10 24.37 -25.63
CA ARG A 520 0.34 25.62 -24.96
C ARG A 520 1.85 25.83 -25.09
N LYS A 521 2.67 24.80 -24.85
CA LYS A 521 4.13 24.90 -25.04
C LYS A 521 4.53 25.13 -26.50
N ALA A 522 3.87 24.48 -27.44
CA ALA A 522 4.11 24.71 -28.88
C ALA A 522 3.71 26.14 -29.33
N GLY A 523 2.61 26.67 -28.80
CA GLY A 523 2.16 28.05 -29.07
C GLY A 523 3.02 29.12 -28.38
N GLY A 524 3.53 28.84 -27.19
CA GLY A 524 4.42 29.75 -26.45
C GLY A 524 5.84 29.85 -27.04
N ALA A 525 6.31 28.80 -27.68
CA ALA A 525 7.62 28.78 -28.34
C ALA A 525 7.70 29.66 -29.59
N ALA A 526 6.56 30.14 -30.11
CA ALA A 526 6.51 31.00 -31.29
C ALA A 526 6.62 32.52 -30.97
N LEU A 527 6.70 32.93 -29.71
CA LEU A 527 6.63 34.36 -29.30
C LEU A 527 7.74 34.87 -28.40
N SER A 528 8.87 34.17 -28.24
CA SER A 528 10.00 34.75 -27.49
C SER A 528 11.37 34.30 -28.02
N ILE A 529 11.86 35.00 -29.00
CA ILE A 529 13.31 35.09 -29.26
C ILE A 529 13.79 36.40 -28.63
N GLN A 530 14.12 36.38 -27.34
CA GLN A 530 15.11 37.25 -26.71
C GLN A 530 16.14 36.34 -26.05
N PRO A 531 17.44 36.60 -26.20
CA PRO A 531 18.46 35.84 -25.48
C PRO A 531 18.36 36.19 -24.01
N ASP A 532 17.80 35.28 -23.21
CA ASP A 532 17.88 35.38 -21.75
C ASP A 532 19.33 35.28 -21.28
N PRO A 533 19.71 35.99 -20.19
CA PRO A 533 20.98 35.76 -19.53
C PRO A 533 21.07 34.26 -19.14
N GLU A 534 22.26 33.66 -19.30
CA GLU A 534 22.52 32.25 -18.99
C GLU A 534 21.80 31.85 -17.68
N PRO A 535 20.90 30.87 -17.70
CA PRO A 535 20.23 30.45 -16.49
C PRO A 535 21.29 29.93 -15.52
N ASP A 536 21.23 30.39 -14.28
CA ASP A 536 21.99 29.81 -13.18
C ASP A 536 21.62 28.34 -13.08
N VAL A 537 22.46 27.49 -13.66
CA VAL A 537 22.22 26.04 -13.74
C VAL A 537 22.20 25.51 -12.31
N ILE A 538 21.05 25.10 -11.84
CA ILE A 538 20.84 24.58 -10.49
C ILE A 538 21.93 23.54 -10.19
N ALA A 539 22.52 23.58 -9.00
CA ALA A 539 23.73 22.81 -8.65
C ALA A 539 23.66 21.32 -9.00
N HIS A 540 22.47 20.69 -8.89
CA HIS A 540 22.29 19.29 -9.25
C HIS A 540 22.24 19.04 -10.77
N GLU A 541 21.67 19.94 -11.56
CA GLU A 541 21.67 19.86 -13.03
C GLU A 541 23.10 19.91 -13.56
N ARG A 542 23.90 20.79 -12.97
CA ARG A 542 25.35 20.86 -13.23
C ARG A 542 26.04 19.54 -12.88
N LEU A 543 25.70 18.92 -11.73
CA LEU A 543 26.23 17.62 -11.35
C LEU A 543 25.78 16.49 -12.30
N ALA A 544 24.52 16.50 -12.74
CA ALA A 544 23.99 15.53 -13.68
C ALA A 544 24.67 15.63 -15.06
N ILE A 545 24.88 16.86 -15.55
CA ILE A 545 25.62 17.15 -16.79
C ILE A 545 27.05 16.62 -16.68
N LEU A 546 27.76 16.96 -15.61
CA LEU A 546 29.15 16.55 -15.39
C LEU A 546 29.28 15.02 -15.26
N ARG A 547 28.34 14.34 -14.60
CA ARG A 547 28.33 12.87 -14.52
C ARG A 547 28.10 12.21 -15.88
N ARG A 548 27.16 12.76 -16.66
CA ARG A 548 26.89 12.27 -18.03
C ARG A 548 28.09 12.44 -18.94
N GLU A 549 28.74 13.60 -18.86
CA GLU A 549 29.95 13.90 -19.61
C GLU A 549 31.10 12.98 -19.21
N LEU A 550 31.37 12.80 -17.91
CA LEU A 550 32.38 11.89 -17.41
C LEU A 550 32.15 10.45 -17.89
N ASN A 551 30.91 9.95 -17.80
CA ASN A 551 30.58 8.60 -18.24
C ASN A 551 30.74 8.44 -19.75
N GLY A 552 30.38 9.45 -20.54
CA GLY A 552 30.63 9.46 -22.00
C GLY A 552 32.12 9.41 -22.35
N LEU A 553 32.93 10.19 -21.64
CA LEU A 553 34.40 10.19 -21.83
C LEU A 553 35.06 8.87 -21.41
N VAL A 554 34.61 8.27 -20.30
CA VAL A 554 35.08 6.96 -19.85
C VAL A 554 34.66 5.86 -20.83
N ALA A 555 33.46 5.93 -21.41
CA ALA A 555 33.04 5.00 -22.47
C ALA A 555 33.91 5.13 -23.74
N ALA A 556 34.18 6.36 -24.17
CA ALA A 556 35.08 6.61 -25.32
C ALA A 556 36.52 6.13 -25.04
N TRP A 557 37.01 6.30 -23.81
CA TRP A 557 38.31 5.79 -23.37
C TRP A 557 38.36 4.27 -23.38
N ASN A 558 37.32 3.58 -22.90
CA ASN A 558 37.18 2.13 -22.97
C ASN A 558 37.24 1.65 -24.43
N HIS A 559 36.49 2.25 -25.32
CA HIS A 559 36.49 1.92 -26.74
C HIS A 559 37.89 2.02 -27.38
N ARG A 560 38.67 3.03 -26.94
CA ARG A 560 40.02 3.28 -27.48
C ARG A 560 41.10 2.38 -26.89
N THR A 561 40.99 2.04 -25.61
CA THR A 561 42.05 1.34 -24.85
C THR A 561 41.72 -0.10 -24.48
N GLY A 562 40.47 -0.53 -24.61
CA GLY A 562 39.98 -1.81 -24.10
C GLY A 562 39.85 -1.90 -22.56
N GLN A 563 40.13 -0.80 -21.85
CA GLN A 563 40.16 -0.77 -20.38
C GLN A 563 38.76 -0.72 -19.78
N PRO A 564 38.35 -1.67 -18.94
CA PRO A 564 37.00 -1.70 -18.37
C PRO A 564 36.64 -0.40 -17.60
N HIS A 565 35.38 0.03 -17.68
CA HIS A 565 34.86 1.26 -17.02
C HIS A 565 35.24 1.34 -15.54
N GLY A 566 35.08 0.25 -14.78
CA GLY A 566 35.43 0.19 -13.36
C GLY A 566 36.90 0.47 -13.07
N VAL A 567 37.81 -0.01 -13.94
CA VAL A 567 39.26 0.21 -13.81
C VAL A 567 39.59 1.68 -14.10
N THR A 568 38.95 2.26 -15.12
CA THR A 568 39.12 3.69 -15.48
C THR A 568 38.64 4.59 -14.36
N HIS A 569 37.47 4.35 -13.78
CA HIS A 569 36.98 5.10 -12.64
C HIS A 569 37.84 4.94 -11.38
N ALA A 570 38.40 3.75 -11.14
CA ALA A 570 39.35 3.50 -10.04
C ALA A 570 40.66 4.28 -10.24
N ALA A 571 41.20 4.34 -11.47
CA ALA A 571 42.37 5.13 -11.80
C ALA A 571 42.11 6.63 -11.60
N LEU A 572 40.97 7.14 -12.04
CA LEU A 572 40.56 8.55 -11.84
C LEU A 572 40.46 8.91 -10.36
N ARG A 573 39.89 8.01 -9.54
CA ARG A 573 39.83 8.23 -8.10
C ARG A 573 41.22 8.25 -7.45
N LYS A 574 42.13 7.39 -7.94
CA LYS A 574 43.50 7.36 -7.44
C LYS A 574 44.27 8.65 -7.77
N GLU A 575 44.07 9.21 -8.97
CA GLU A 575 44.77 10.40 -9.43
C GLU A 575 44.15 11.72 -9.00
N CYS A 576 42.82 11.84 -9.02
CA CYS A 576 42.09 13.05 -8.70
C CYS A 576 41.53 13.07 -7.27
N GLY A 577 41.59 11.93 -6.55
CA GLY A 577 41.00 11.80 -5.22
C GLY A 577 39.47 11.74 -5.21
N GLY A 578 38.90 11.77 -4.00
CA GLY A 578 37.45 11.85 -3.76
C GLY A 578 36.68 10.53 -3.86
N PRO A 579 35.37 10.57 -3.54
CA PRO A 579 34.50 9.40 -3.50
C PRO A 579 34.13 8.88 -4.90
N ALA A 580 33.24 7.90 -5.00
CA ALA A 580 32.70 7.41 -6.29
C ALA A 580 32.02 8.56 -7.07
N ALA A 581 31.93 8.43 -8.41
CA ALA A 581 31.35 9.48 -9.27
C ALA A 581 29.90 9.86 -8.88
N ALA A 582 29.14 8.91 -8.30
CA ALA A 582 27.79 9.16 -7.82
C ALA A 582 27.69 10.13 -6.63
N THR A 583 28.75 10.19 -5.80
CA THR A 583 28.81 11.03 -4.59
C THR A 583 29.87 12.13 -4.68
N ALA A 584 30.49 12.30 -5.87
CA ALA A 584 31.52 13.30 -6.09
C ALA A 584 30.92 14.70 -6.27
N THR A 585 31.62 15.72 -5.73
CA THR A 585 31.28 17.14 -5.93
C THR A 585 31.50 17.58 -7.37
N ALA A 586 30.92 18.73 -7.77
CA ALA A 586 31.08 19.27 -9.11
C ALA A 586 32.58 19.51 -9.46
N GLY A 587 33.37 20.05 -8.52
CA GLY A 587 34.80 20.24 -8.70
C GLY A 587 35.56 18.92 -8.90
N GLN A 588 35.20 17.86 -8.16
CA GLN A 588 35.82 16.55 -8.29
C GLN A 588 35.45 15.87 -9.63
N LEU A 589 34.20 16.02 -10.08
CA LEU A 589 33.76 15.51 -11.39
C LEU A 589 34.48 16.26 -12.51
N GLN A 590 34.60 17.58 -12.43
CA GLN A 590 35.32 18.38 -13.41
C GLN A 590 36.80 17.99 -13.48
N ALA A 591 37.47 17.84 -12.35
CA ALA A 591 38.86 17.38 -12.30
C ALA A 591 39.06 16.01 -12.99
N ARG A 592 38.10 15.10 -12.82
CA ARG A 592 38.14 13.79 -13.48
C ARG A 592 37.87 13.88 -14.99
N ILE A 593 36.97 14.74 -15.42
CA ILE A 593 36.70 15.03 -16.84
C ILE A 593 37.96 15.55 -17.50
N ASP A 594 38.58 16.55 -16.88
CA ASP A 594 39.81 17.15 -17.39
C ASP A 594 40.96 16.14 -17.45
N LYS A 595 41.02 15.22 -16.47
CA LYS A 595 42.03 14.15 -16.45
C LYS A 595 41.82 13.12 -17.55
N VAL A 596 40.57 12.69 -17.83
CA VAL A 596 40.30 11.81 -18.98
C VAL A 596 40.65 12.49 -20.29
N ARG A 597 40.36 13.77 -20.43
CA ARG A 597 40.74 14.59 -21.59
C ARG A 597 42.28 14.67 -21.75
N GLU A 598 43.01 14.88 -20.65
CA GLU A 598 44.48 14.87 -20.61
C GLU A 598 45.02 13.49 -21.11
N TRP A 599 44.47 12.40 -20.57
CA TRP A 599 44.86 11.05 -21.06
C TRP A 599 44.55 10.87 -22.54
N ALA A 600 43.45 11.42 -23.03
CA ALA A 600 43.04 11.32 -24.42
C ALA A 600 43.95 12.12 -25.35
N THR A 601 44.54 13.20 -24.88
CA THR A 601 45.45 14.06 -25.67
C THR A 601 46.91 13.63 -25.58
N ARG A 602 47.31 12.90 -24.54
CA ARG A 602 48.67 12.30 -24.52
C ARG A 602 48.78 11.28 -25.65
N LYS A 603 49.52 11.63 -26.69
CA LYS A 603 49.88 10.70 -27.77
C LYS A 603 50.58 9.50 -27.15
N SER A 604 50.12 8.29 -27.50
CA SER A 604 50.92 7.09 -27.29
C SER A 604 52.26 7.25 -28.00
N SER A 605 53.31 7.42 -27.23
CA SER A 605 54.69 7.25 -27.69
C SER A 605 54.96 5.78 -27.77
#